data_a51643aac12cfe6d34e01ee4570c1f00
#
_entry.id   a51643aac12cfe6d34e01ee4570c1f00
#
_cell.length_a   1.000
_cell.length_b   1.000
_cell.length_c   1.000
_cell.angle_alpha   90.00
_cell.angle_beta   90.00
_cell.angle_gamma   90.00
#
_symmetry.space_group_name_H-M   'P 1'
#
loop_
_entity.id
_entity.type
_entity.pdbx_description
1 polymer ?
#
loop_
_entity_poly.entity_id
_entity_poly.type
_entity_poly.pdbx_seq_one_letter_code
_entity_poly.pdbx_strand_id
1 'polypeptide(L)'
;MGMEDDFDIIGGFLLVDILTFAGAAFITIGLMRKVHLSIFAMCMIACLLQAVGIWAVNWNIESDVLRGVVGVLLPVGFWAAFPLTLWLVYPTFGMAFGEFLKKTADKREMYKKLMIISAVLFTACTVGLVYVGYDLRHSYVVCDNLFYFQTFISTIWSLPLILLAISACFFLFGPLENTKFGRLVSFSGTNLNTIFIVQWLLVSAAKSTVEATETKPDFHPSVIVLLGFIFVAAAIGITGGIKAISLRRKGYR
;
A
#
# COMPACT_ATOMS: atom_id res chain seq x y z
N MET A 1 -6.61 -32.54 -6.77
CA MET A 1 -5.29 -32.96 -7.25
C MET A 1 -5.23 -32.60 -8.72
N GLY A 2 -4.41 -31.62 -9.15
CA GLY A 2 -4.31 -31.22 -10.56
C GLY A 2 -4.68 -29.75 -10.84
N MET A 3 -4.28 -28.79 -9.98
CA MET A 3 -4.39 -27.33 -10.26
C MET A 3 -3.11 -26.57 -9.88
N GLU A 4 -1.95 -27.23 -9.84
CA GLU A 4 -0.72 -26.61 -9.39
C GLU A 4 0.30 -26.25 -10.50
N ASP A 5 0.07 -26.63 -11.77
CA ASP A 5 1.16 -26.60 -12.76
C ASP A 5 1.02 -25.59 -13.91
N ASP A 6 -0.06 -24.81 -13.99
CA ASP A 6 -0.19 -23.74 -14.98
C ASP A 6 -0.24 -22.36 -14.30
N PHE A 7 0.81 -22.01 -13.57
CA PHE A 7 1.08 -20.60 -13.27
C PHE A 7 1.61 -19.95 -14.56
N ASP A 8 0.70 -19.85 -15.53
CA ASP A 8 0.97 -19.27 -16.83
C ASP A 8 1.51 -17.84 -16.61
N ILE A 9 2.52 -17.46 -17.40
CA ILE A 9 3.12 -16.12 -17.43
C ILE A 9 2.01 -15.05 -17.47
N ILE A 10 0.89 -15.34 -18.16
CA ILE A 10 -0.30 -14.49 -18.23
C ILE A 10 -0.95 -14.33 -16.84
N GLY A 11 -1.06 -15.37 -16.03
CA GLY A 11 -1.60 -15.31 -14.66
C GLY A 11 -0.74 -14.43 -13.75
N GLY A 12 0.59 -14.49 -13.90
CA GLY A 12 1.51 -13.61 -13.16
C GLY A 12 1.38 -12.14 -13.54
N PHE A 13 1.10 -11.82 -14.81
CA PHE A 13 0.83 -10.45 -15.27
C PHE A 13 -0.56 -9.94 -14.88
N LEU A 14 -1.54 -10.82 -14.75
CA LEU A 14 -2.91 -10.50 -14.35
C LEU A 14 -3.08 -10.46 -12.83
N LEU A 15 -2.04 -10.78 -12.06
CA LEU A 15 -2.06 -10.64 -10.62
C LEU A 15 -2.29 -9.16 -10.27
N VAL A 16 -3.42 -8.85 -9.63
CA VAL A 16 -3.74 -7.48 -9.19
C VAL A 16 -2.93 -7.19 -7.93
N ASP A 17 -1.68 -6.80 -8.15
CA ASP A 17 -0.75 -6.39 -7.11
C ASP A 17 -0.86 -4.88 -6.82
N ILE A 18 -0.19 -4.43 -5.78
CA ILE A 18 -0.15 -3.03 -5.32
C ILE A 18 0.31 -2.06 -6.42
N LEU A 19 1.17 -2.49 -7.36
CA LEU A 19 1.61 -1.66 -8.50
C LEU A 19 0.49 -1.45 -9.51
N THR A 20 -0.26 -2.48 -9.84
CA THR A 20 -1.44 -2.42 -10.72
C THR A 20 -2.50 -1.51 -10.10
N PHE A 21 -2.75 -1.69 -8.80
CA PHE A 21 -3.63 -0.80 -8.04
C PHE A 21 -3.13 0.66 -8.07
N ALA A 22 -1.86 0.91 -7.81
CA ALA A 22 -1.31 2.27 -7.81
C ALA A 22 -1.48 2.95 -9.17
N GLY A 23 -1.21 2.24 -10.28
CA GLY A 23 -1.43 2.74 -11.63
C GLY A 23 -2.90 3.10 -11.87
N ALA A 24 -3.83 2.18 -11.55
CA ALA A 24 -5.26 2.40 -11.69
C ALA A 24 -5.76 3.55 -10.81
N ALA A 25 -5.28 3.65 -9.56
CA ALA A 25 -5.61 4.73 -8.63
C ALA A 25 -5.13 6.10 -9.14
N PHE A 26 -3.91 6.21 -9.66
CA PHE A 26 -3.38 7.45 -10.25
C PHE A 26 -4.20 7.89 -11.46
N ILE A 27 -4.57 6.97 -12.36
CA ILE A 27 -5.41 7.27 -13.50
C ILE A 27 -6.78 7.76 -13.03
N THR A 28 -7.42 7.03 -12.11
CA THR A 28 -8.76 7.36 -11.61
C THR A 28 -8.77 8.72 -10.91
N ILE A 29 -7.82 8.98 -10.01
CA ILE A 29 -7.67 10.27 -9.32
C ILE A 29 -7.37 11.38 -10.33
N GLY A 30 -6.50 11.12 -11.32
CA GLY A 30 -6.19 12.06 -12.39
C GLY A 30 -7.42 12.45 -13.21
N LEU A 31 -8.27 11.48 -13.56
CA LEU A 31 -9.54 11.70 -14.26
C LEU A 31 -10.52 12.50 -13.39
N MET A 32 -10.68 12.14 -12.12
CA MET A 32 -11.52 12.88 -11.18
C MET A 32 -11.09 14.35 -11.06
N ARG A 33 -9.77 14.61 -11.03
CA ARG A 33 -9.25 15.99 -11.02
C ARG A 33 -9.43 16.70 -12.34
N LYS A 34 -9.29 16.02 -13.47
CA LYS A 34 -9.51 16.59 -14.79
C LYS A 34 -10.97 17.10 -14.98
N VAL A 35 -11.93 16.42 -14.38
CA VAL A 35 -13.34 16.86 -14.37
C VAL A 35 -13.68 17.80 -13.20
N HIS A 36 -12.64 18.36 -12.55
CA HIS A 36 -12.76 19.36 -11.48
C HIS A 36 -13.57 18.93 -10.25
N LEU A 37 -13.59 17.63 -9.91
CA LEU A 37 -14.25 17.17 -8.70
C LEU A 37 -13.58 17.75 -7.46
N SER A 38 -14.39 18.19 -6.51
CA SER A 38 -13.89 18.59 -5.20
C SER A 38 -13.32 17.36 -4.47
N ILE A 39 -12.37 17.60 -3.57
CA ILE A 39 -11.78 16.50 -2.77
C ILE A 39 -12.84 15.78 -1.96
N PHE A 40 -13.81 16.50 -1.40
CA PHE A 40 -14.92 15.89 -0.70
C PHE A 40 -15.72 14.94 -1.60
N ALA A 41 -16.04 15.37 -2.83
CA ALA A 41 -16.72 14.52 -3.81
C ALA A 41 -15.87 13.27 -4.16
N MET A 42 -14.56 13.42 -4.31
CA MET A 42 -13.65 12.28 -4.59
C MET A 42 -13.63 11.28 -3.44
N CYS A 43 -13.59 11.74 -2.19
CA CYS A 43 -13.69 10.86 -1.02
C CYS A 43 -15.05 10.15 -0.96
N MET A 44 -16.14 10.84 -1.23
CA MET A 44 -17.49 10.25 -1.28
C MET A 44 -17.60 9.19 -2.38
N ILE A 45 -17.09 9.47 -3.57
CA ILE A 45 -17.05 8.49 -4.67
C ILE A 45 -16.22 7.27 -4.28
N ALA A 46 -15.07 7.46 -3.64
CA ALA A 46 -14.25 6.35 -3.17
C ALA A 46 -14.99 5.47 -2.14
N CYS A 47 -15.72 6.08 -1.20
CA CYS A 47 -16.57 5.34 -0.26
C CYS A 47 -17.73 4.60 -0.96
N LEU A 48 -18.37 5.22 -1.95
CA LEU A 48 -19.42 4.55 -2.74
C LEU A 48 -18.85 3.38 -3.54
N LEU A 49 -17.67 3.56 -4.16
CA LEU A 49 -16.98 2.48 -4.86
C LEU A 49 -16.60 1.35 -3.89
N GLN A 50 -16.21 1.65 -2.67
CA GLN A 50 -15.96 0.64 -1.64
C GLN A 50 -17.22 -0.16 -1.32
N ALA A 51 -18.39 0.49 -1.22
CA ALA A 51 -19.68 -0.21 -1.04
C ALA A 51 -19.96 -1.17 -2.21
N VAL A 52 -19.73 -0.70 -3.45
CA VAL A 52 -19.88 -1.56 -4.66
C VAL A 52 -18.89 -2.72 -4.62
N GLY A 53 -17.64 -2.48 -4.23
CA GLY A 53 -16.65 -3.54 -4.07
C GLY A 53 -17.07 -4.59 -3.04
N ILE A 54 -17.53 -4.17 -1.87
CA ILE A 54 -18.02 -5.10 -0.82
C ILE A 54 -19.19 -5.95 -1.34
N TRP A 55 -20.10 -5.35 -2.09
CA TRP A 55 -21.21 -6.08 -2.71
C TRP A 55 -20.74 -7.09 -3.77
N ALA A 56 -19.73 -6.73 -4.57
CA ALA A 56 -19.18 -7.55 -5.64
C ALA A 56 -18.29 -8.72 -5.17
N VAL A 57 -17.92 -8.80 -3.90
CA VAL A 57 -17.07 -9.89 -3.35
C VAL A 57 -17.61 -11.28 -3.66
N ASN A 58 -18.93 -11.44 -3.68
CA ASN A 58 -19.58 -12.73 -3.92
C ASN A 58 -19.83 -13.04 -5.41
N TRP A 59 -19.37 -12.19 -6.32
CA TRP A 59 -19.53 -12.43 -7.74
C TRP A 59 -18.55 -13.49 -8.22
N ASN A 60 -19.09 -14.51 -8.89
CA ASN A 60 -18.28 -15.55 -9.51
C ASN A 60 -18.17 -15.28 -11.02
N ILE A 61 -16.93 -15.13 -11.50
CA ILE A 61 -16.60 -14.97 -12.91
C ILE A 61 -15.88 -16.24 -13.35
N GLU A 62 -16.46 -17.00 -14.28
CA GLU A 62 -15.91 -18.27 -14.72
C GLU A 62 -14.64 -18.11 -15.58
N SER A 63 -14.57 -17.08 -16.41
CA SER A 63 -13.42 -16.82 -17.28
C SER A 63 -12.24 -16.22 -16.52
N ASP A 64 -11.08 -16.88 -16.52
CA ASP A 64 -9.87 -16.44 -15.83
C ASP A 64 -9.35 -15.10 -16.36
N VAL A 65 -9.37 -14.91 -17.69
CA VAL A 65 -8.96 -13.65 -18.32
C VAL A 65 -9.88 -12.50 -17.89
N LEU A 66 -11.19 -12.71 -17.92
CA LEU A 66 -12.16 -11.70 -17.50
C LEU A 66 -12.03 -11.42 -16.00
N ARG A 67 -11.79 -12.45 -15.20
CA ARG A 67 -11.53 -12.33 -13.75
C ARG A 67 -10.29 -11.49 -13.47
N GLY A 68 -9.19 -11.67 -14.20
CA GLY A 68 -7.98 -10.87 -14.08
C GLY A 68 -8.22 -9.40 -14.44
N VAL A 69 -8.90 -9.12 -15.56
CA VAL A 69 -9.19 -7.74 -15.98
C VAL A 69 -10.16 -7.04 -15.02
N VAL A 70 -11.24 -7.70 -14.65
CA VAL A 70 -12.25 -7.16 -13.72
C VAL A 70 -11.69 -7.07 -12.31
N GLY A 71 -10.78 -7.98 -11.91
CA GLY A 71 -10.10 -8.00 -10.61
C GLY A 71 -9.29 -6.74 -10.32
N VAL A 72 -8.84 -5.99 -11.33
CA VAL A 72 -8.22 -4.67 -11.14
C VAL A 72 -9.20 -3.69 -10.49
N LEU A 73 -10.47 -3.78 -10.83
CA LEU A 73 -11.51 -2.87 -10.36
C LEU A 73 -12.29 -3.43 -9.18
N LEU A 74 -12.70 -4.69 -9.27
CA LEU A 74 -13.62 -5.35 -8.34
C LEU A 74 -12.94 -6.55 -7.65
N PRO A 75 -13.27 -6.86 -6.39
CA PRO A 75 -12.73 -7.98 -5.65
C PRO A 75 -13.33 -9.31 -6.10
N VAL A 76 -13.17 -9.65 -7.38
CA VAL A 76 -13.69 -10.88 -7.96
C VAL A 76 -12.59 -11.93 -8.07
N GLY A 77 -12.75 -13.03 -7.34
CA GLY A 77 -11.80 -14.14 -7.34
C GLY A 77 -10.55 -13.92 -6.49
N PHE A 78 -9.79 -15.00 -6.35
CA PHE A 78 -8.62 -15.11 -5.45
C PHE A 78 -7.42 -14.20 -5.82
N TRP A 79 -7.34 -13.76 -7.06
CA TRP A 79 -6.17 -13.06 -7.61
C TRP A 79 -6.19 -11.53 -7.43
N ALA A 80 -7.30 -10.98 -6.93
CA ALA A 80 -7.44 -9.53 -6.74
C ALA A 80 -7.01 -9.11 -5.33
N ALA A 81 -5.70 -8.98 -5.09
CA ALA A 81 -5.18 -8.56 -3.80
C ALA A 81 -5.51 -7.09 -3.47
N PHE A 82 -5.47 -6.20 -4.47
CA PHE A 82 -5.70 -4.77 -4.26
C PHE A 82 -6.72 -4.20 -5.27
N PRO A 83 -7.99 -4.64 -5.25
CA PRO A 83 -8.99 -4.14 -6.17
C PRO A 83 -9.26 -2.65 -5.93
N LEU A 84 -9.33 -1.88 -7.02
CA LEU A 84 -9.45 -0.42 -6.97
C LEU A 84 -10.63 0.04 -6.10
N THR A 85 -11.77 -0.63 -6.23
CA THR A 85 -12.98 -0.25 -5.48
C THR A 85 -12.80 -0.32 -3.97
N LEU A 86 -12.07 -1.30 -3.45
CA LEU A 86 -11.88 -1.43 -2.00
C LEU A 86 -10.76 -0.52 -1.45
N TRP A 87 -9.74 -0.23 -2.28
CA TRP A 87 -8.53 0.43 -1.81
C TRP A 87 -8.43 1.91 -2.19
N LEU A 88 -9.24 2.41 -3.12
CA LEU A 88 -9.20 3.81 -3.60
C LEU A 88 -9.45 4.83 -2.47
N VAL A 89 -10.13 4.43 -1.43
CA VAL A 89 -10.41 5.26 -0.25
C VAL A 89 -9.11 5.80 0.39
N TYR A 90 -8.05 4.99 0.47
CA TYR A 90 -6.80 5.40 1.11
C TYR A 90 -6.07 6.53 0.36
N PRO A 91 -5.77 6.45 -0.95
CA PRO A 91 -5.12 7.54 -1.66
C PRO A 91 -5.99 8.79 -1.77
N THR A 92 -7.33 8.68 -1.82
CA THR A 92 -8.21 9.87 -1.81
C THR A 92 -8.20 10.58 -0.45
N PHE A 93 -8.25 9.85 0.66
CA PHE A 93 -8.07 10.42 2.00
C PHE A 93 -6.66 10.98 2.21
N GLY A 94 -5.63 10.30 1.71
CA GLY A 94 -4.25 10.79 1.71
C GLY A 94 -4.09 12.11 0.97
N MET A 95 -4.78 12.28 -0.17
CA MET A 95 -4.81 13.52 -0.92
C MET A 95 -5.56 14.62 -0.16
N ALA A 96 -6.71 14.30 0.47
CA ALA A 96 -7.44 15.24 1.32
C ALA A 96 -6.58 15.72 2.49
N PHE A 97 -5.87 14.80 3.13
CA PHE A 97 -4.90 15.12 4.19
C PHE A 97 -3.76 16.00 3.67
N GLY A 98 -3.22 15.71 2.49
CA GLY A 98 -2.16 16.52 1.87
C GLY A 98 -2.60 17.96 1.58
N GLU A 99 -3.84 18.17 1.15
CA GLU A 99 -4.38 19.54 0.97
C GLU A 99 -4.64 20.26 2.30
N PHE A 100 -5.12 19.54 3.30
CA PHE A 100 -5.24 20.07 4.65
C PHE A 100 -3.88 20.51 5.19
N LEU A 101 -2.85 19.66 5.03
CA LEU A 101 -1.48 19.94 5.45
C LEU A 101 -0.88 21.18 4.75
N LYS A 102 -1.18 21.38 3.46
CA LYS A 102 -0.73 22.57 2.71
C LYS A 102 -1.31 23.88 3.24
N LYS A 103 -2.56 23.84 3.72
CA LYS A 103 -3.27 25.03 4.24
C LYS A 103 -2.90 25.34 5.70
N THR A 104 -2.25 24.42 6.39
CA THR A 104 -1.91 24.56 7.81
C THR A 104 -0.59 25.30 7.98
N ALA A 105 -0.62 26.45 8.67
CA ALA A 105 0.56 27.27 8.95
C ALA A 105 1.44 26.61 10.03
N ASP A 106 0.85 26.23 11.17
CA ASP A 106 1.56 25.54 12.27
C ASP A 106 1.36 24.02 12.17
N LYS A 107 2.31 23.39 11.51
CA LYS A 107 2.33 21.93 11.34
C LYS A 107 2.54 21.19 12.66
N ARG A 108 3.34 21.75 13.59
CA ARG A 108 3.65 21.08 14.86
C ARG A 108 2.39 20.96 15.73
N GLU A 109 1.68 22.05 15.88
CA GLU A 109 0.41 22.06 16.64
C GLU A 109 -0.65 21.20 15.98
N MET A 110 -0.73 21.22 14.64
CA MET A 110 -1.61 20.35 13.87
C MET A 110 -1.32 18.88 14.13
N TYR A 111 -0.07 18.44 14.00
CA TYR A 111 0.29 17.03 14.22
C TYR A 111 0.08 16.62 15.69
N LYS A 112 0.28 17.51 16.66
CA LYS A 112 -0.03 17.25 18.05
C LYS A 112 -1.52 16.96 18.27
N LYS A 113 -2.40 17.83 17.73
CA LYS A 113 -3.86 17.65 17.80
C LYS A 113 -4.27 16.37 17.07
N LEU A 114 -3.73 16.16 15.87
CA LEU A 114 -4.01 14.98 15.05
C LEU A 114 -3.62 13.69 15.79
N MET A 115 -2.45 13.65 16.45
CA MET A 115 -2.00 12.50 17.23
C MET A 115 -2.97 12.18 18.36
N ILE A 116 -3.44 13.19 19.12
CA ILE A 116 -4.38 12.98 20.22
C ILE A 116 -5.73 12.48 19.69
N ILE A 117 -6.28 13.16 18.66
CA ILE A 117 -7.56 12.79 18.07
C ILE A 117 -7.50 11.39 17.49
N SER A 118 -6.45 11.08 16.74
CA SER A 118 -6.27 9.75 16.12
C SER A 118 -6.08 8.65 17.16
N ALA A 119 -5.35 8.93 18.26
CA ALA A 119 -5.20 7.97 19.35
C ALA A 119 -6.54 7.67 20.02
N VAL A 120 -7.33 8.70 20.31
CA VAL A 120 -8.67 8.54 20.90
C VAL A 120 -9.59 7.77 19.96
N LEU A 121 -9.64 8.14 18.68
CA LEU A 121 -10.47 7.46 17.68
C LEU A 121 -10.06 6.01 17.49
N PHE A 122 -8.76 5.76 17.35
CA PHE A 122 -8.22 4.40 17.19
C PHE A 122 -8.56 3.52 18.40
N THR A 123 -8.36 4.05 19.62
CA THR A 123 -8.69 3.33 20.85
C THR A 123 -10.19 3.08 20.95
N ALA A 124 -11.02 4.08 20.69
CA ALA A 124 -12.48 3.93 20.74
C ALA A 124 -12.98 2.89 19.71
N CYS A 125 -12.48 2.96 18.46
CA CYS A 125 -12.81 1.96 17.44
C CYS A 125 -12.35 0.56 17.86
N THR A 126 -11.12 0.42 18.38
CA THR A 126 -10.59 -0.87 18.82
C THR A 126 -11.44 -1.47 19.95
N VAL A 127 -11.72 -0.68 20.99
CA VAL A 127 -12.56 -1.11 22.11
C VAL A 127 -13.97 -1.48 21.64
N GLY A 128 -14.57 -0.65 20.78
CA GLY A 128 -15.90 -0.91 20.22
C GLY A 128 -15.95 -2.20 19.41
N LEU A 129 -14.95 -2.44 18.54
CA LEU A 129 -14.87 -3.66 17.72
C LEU A 129 -14.67 -4.92 18.58
N VAL A 130 -13.79 -4.85 19.59
CA VAL A 130 -13.59 -5.96 20.54
C VAL A 130 -14.87 -6.22 21.34
N TYR A 131 -15.57 -5.16 21.79
CA TYR A 131 -16.81 -5.31 22.53
C TYR A 131 -17.92 -6.02 21.74
N VAL A 132 -18.03 -5.77 20.43
CA VAL A 132 -18.98 -6.47 19.55
C VAL A 132 -18.48 -7.82 19.05
N GLY A 133 -17.32 -8.29 19.52
CA GLY A 133 -16.76 -9.59 19.16
C GLY A 133 -16.14 -9.64 17.75
N TYR A 134 -15.79 -8.50 17.16
CA TYR A 134 -15.12 -8.46 15.86
C TYR A 134 -13.68 -8.96 15.99
N ASP A 135 -13.28 -9.90 15.15
CA ASP A 135 -11.91 -10.39 15.11
C ASP A 135 -11.02 -9.39 14.36
N LEU A 136 -10.28 -8.58 15.11
CA LEU A 136 -9.36 -7.59 14.55
C LEU A 136 -8.27 -8.21 13.66
N ARG A 137 -7.97 -9.50 13.80
CA ARG A 137 -6.97 -10.17 12.94
C ARG A 137 -7.32 -10.08 11.47
N HIS A 138 -8.60 -10.04 11.14
CA HIS A 138 -9.08 -9.81 9.77
C HIS A 138 -8.56 -8.51 9.14
N SER A 139 -8.19 -7.52 9.96
CA SER A 139 -7.75 -6.21 9.48
C SER A 139 -6.23 -6.08 9.33
N TYR A 140 -5.42 -6.97 9.90
CA TYR A 140 -3.95 -6.86 9.86
C TYR A 140 -3.19 -8.18 9.63
N VAL A 141 -3.86 -9.32 9.70
CA VAL A 141 -3.21 -10.61 9.42
C VAL A 141 -3.56 -11.05 8.00
N VAL A 142 -2.54 -11.28 7.20
CA VAL A 142 -2.67 -11.79 5.82
C VAL A 142 -2.92 -13.32 5.87
N CYS A 143 -4.00 -13.72 6.58
CA CYS A 143 -4.47 -15.09 6.59
C CYS A 143 -5.76 -15.16 5.78
N ASP A 144 -5.93 -16.21 5.02
CA ASP A 144 -7.15 -16.51 4.25
C ASP A 144 -7.62 -15.37 3.30
N ASN A 145 -6.67 -14.52 2.87
CA ASN A 145 -6.90 -13.35 1.99
C ASN A 145 -7.86 -12.27 2.55
N LEU A 146 -8.31 -12.38 3.78
CA LEU A 146 -9.24 -11.41 4.39
C LEU A 146 -8.65 -10.00 4.49
N PHE A 147 -7.33 -9.87 4.67
CA PHE A 147 -6.62 -8.59 4.68
C PHE A 147 -6.86 -7.77 3.40
N TYR A 148 -6.92 -8.42 2.25
CA TYR A 148 -7.09 -7.75 0.96
C TYR A 148 -8.51 -7.26 0.72
N PHE A 149 -9.51 -7.79 1.45
CA PHE A 149 -10.91 -7.37 1.39
C PHE A 149 -11.20 -6.26 2.38
N GLN A 150 -10.77 -5.04 2.06
CA GLN A 150 -10.96 -3.87 2.90
C GLN A 150 -12.44 -3.49 2.99
N THR A 151 -13.04 -3.69 4.15
CA THR A 151 -14.40 -3.28 4.47
C THR A 151 -14.44 -1.86 5.05
N PHE A 152 -15.62 -1.27 5.20
CA PHE A 152 -15.79 -0.01 5.93
C PHE A 152 -15.27 -0.10 7.37
N ILE A 153 -15.47 -1.24 8.03
CA ILE A 153 -14.98 -1.48 9.40
C ILE A 153 -13.45 -1.40 9.43
N SER A 154 -12.79 -2.12 8.50
CA SER A 154 -11.34 -2.08 8.38
C SER A 154 -10.82 -0.67 8.07
N THR A 155 -11.52 0.08 7.21
CA THR A 155 -11.16 1.45 6.85
C THR A 155 -11.31 2.41 8.03
N ILE A 156 -12.43 2.36 8.75
CA ILE A 156 -12.69 3.22 9.92
C ILE A 156 -11.67 2.95 11.04
N TRP A 157 -11.21 1.71 11.17
CA TRP A 157 -10.20 1.33 12.14
C TRP A 157 -8.79 1.74 11.70
N SER A 158 -8.43 1.52 10.43
CA SER A 158 -7.07 1.72 9.92
C SER A 158 -6.73 3.19 9.65
N LEU A 159 -7.68 4.03 9.22
CA LEU A 159 -7.40 5.45 8.95
C LEU A 159 -6.90 6.21 10.19
N PRO A 160 -7.52 6.11 11.37
CA PRO A 160 -6.96 6.70 12.60
C PRO A 160 -5.59 6.13 12.95
N LEU A 161 -5.35 4.84 12.76
CA LEU A 161 -4.04 4.22 12.98
C LEU A 161 -2.97 4.81 12.07
N ILE A 162 -3.27 4.98 10.77
CA ILE A 162 -2.36 5.60 9.79
C ILE A 162 -2.05 7.04 10.18
N LEU A 163 -3.05 7.83 10.55
CA LEU A 163 -2.87 9.23 10.96
C LEU A 163 -2.07 9.33 12.27
N LEU A 164 -2.29 8.41 13.21
CA LEU A 164 -1.50 8.31 14.43
C LEU A 164 -0.04 7.99 14.12
N ALA A 165 0.20 7.00 13.24
CA ALA A 165 1.56 6.62 12.84
C ALA A 165 2.28 7.77 12.12
N ILE A 166 1.62 8.48 11.19
CA ILE A 166 2.20 9.64 10.50
C ILE A 166 2.56 10.73 11.51
N SER A 167 1.66 11.01 12.47
CA SER A 167 1.89 12.02 13.52
C SER A 167 3.04 11.62 14.44
N ALA A 168 3.11 10.36 14.85
CA ALA A 168 4.22 9.83 15.65
C ALA A 168 5.56 9.94 14.89
N CYS A 169 5.57 9.56 13.60
CA CYS A 169 6.75 9.71 12.75
C CYS A 169 7.22 11.17 12.65
N PHE A 170 6.30 12.13 12.54
CA PHE A 170 6.65 13.55 12.51
C PHE A 170 7.44 13.98 13.77
N PHE A 171 7.01 13.55 14.95
CA PHE A 171 7.70 13.89 16.22
C PHE A 171 8.96 13.07 16.44
N LEU A 172 8.99 11.80 16.05
CA LEU A 172 10.15 10.93 16.22
C LEU A 172 11.29 11.27 15.27
N PHE A 173 10.98 11.56 14.01
CA PHE A 173 11.99 11.76 12.98
C PHE A 173 12.29 13.23 12.67
N GLY A 174 11.42 14.18 13.05
CA GLY A 174 11.66 15.60 12.87
C GLY A 174 13.01 16.08 13.45
N PRO A 175 13.38 15.71 14.69
CA PRO A 175 14.68 16.07 15.27
C PRO A 175 15.89 15.46 14.54
N LEU A 176 15.68 14.40 13.77
CA LEU A 176 16.73 13.67 13.06
C LEU A 176 16.95 14.17 11.62
N GLU A 177 16.17 15.15 11.15
CA GLU A 177 16.18 15.62 9.77
C GLU A 177 17.58 15.99 9.25
N ASN A 178 18.38 16.67 10.08
CA ASN A 178 19.73 17.11 9.74
C ASN A 178 20.82 16.04 9.92
N THR A 179 20.47 14.86 10.40
CA THR A 179 21.41 13.74 10.61
C THR A 179 21.64 12.95 9.31
N LYS A 180 22.65 12.06 9.30
CA LYS A 180 22.86 11.10 8.22
C LYS A 180 21.63 10.20 8.02
N PHE A 181 20.98 9.82 9.12
CA PHE A 181 19.76 9.01 9.09
C PHE A 181 18.59 9.79 8.47
N GLY A 182 18.35 11.04 8.88
CA GLY A 182 17.30 11.88 8.29
C GLY A 182 17.50 12.09 6.78
N ARG A 183 18.74 12.28 6.33
CA ARG A 183 19.05 12.34 4.89
C ARG A 183 18.75 11.03 4.16
N LEU A 184 19.03 9.88 4.78
CA LEU A 184 18.67 8.57 4.22
C LEU A 184 17.15 8.41 4.10
N VAL A 185 16.40 8.76 5.14
CA VAL A 185 14.92 8.71 5.15
C VAL A 185 14.34 9.64 4.08
N SER A 186 14.83 10.88 3.99
CA SER A 186 14.42 11.84 2.97
C SER A 186 14.73 11.35 1.56
N PHE A 187 15.92 10.80 1.33
CA PHE A 187 16.29 10.17 0.06
C PHE A 187 15.34 9.01 -0.29
N SER A 188 15.05 8.14 0.67
CA SER A 188 14.16 7.00 0.48
C SER A 188 12.74 7.45 0.14
N GLY A 189 12.19 8.45 0.86
CA GLY A 189 10.87 9.01 0.59
C GLY A 189 10.77 9.63 -0.81
N THR A 190 11.79 10.41 -1.22
CA THR A 190 11.80 11.04 -2.55
C THR A 190 11.94 10.03 -3.71
N ASN A 191 12.53 8.87 -3.45
CA ASN A 191 12.77 7.83 -4.47
C ASN A 191 11.97 6.55 -4.21
N LEU A 192 10.91 6.62 -3.42
CA LEU A 192 10.13 5.47 -2.94
C LEU A 192 9.70 4.54 -4.09
N ASN A 193 9.17 5.08 -5.17
CA ASN A 193 8.72 4.29 -6.32
C ASN A 193 9.89 3.51 -6.97
N THR A 194 11.05 4.14 -7.12
CA THR A 194 12.22 3.47 -7.69
C THR A 194 12.73 2.38 -6.75
N ILE A 195 12.81 2.67 -5.45
CA ILE A 195 13.23 1.70 -4.43
C ILE A 195 12.27 0.50 -4.42
N PHE A 196 10.96 0.75 -4.49
CA PHE A 196 9.95 -0.29 -4.50
C PHE A 196 10.09 -1.21 -5.73
N ILE A 197 10.25 -0.63 -6.93
CA ILE A 197 10.44 -1.41 -8.16
C ILE A 197 11.72 -2.25 -8.08
N VAL A 198 12.83 -1.67 -7.63
CA VAL A 198 14.10 -2.39 -7.47
C VAL A 198 13.96 -3.53 -6.46
N GLN A 199 13.32 -3.26 -5.32
CA GLN A 199 13.07 -4.26 -4.29
C GLN A 199 12.21 -5.41 -4.84
N TRP A 200 11.15 -5.09 -5.57
CA TRP A 200 10.28 -6.09 -6.17
C TRP A 200 11.03 -6.98 -7.17
N LEU A 201 11.89 -6.39 -8.02
CA LEU A 201 12.74 -7.15 -8.93
C LEU A 201 13.74 -8.06 -8.20
N LEU A 202 14.35 -7.57 -7.11
CA LEU A 202 15.26 -8.37 -6.29
C LEU A 202 14.56 -9.56 -5.65
N VAL A 203 13.38 -9.35 -5.07
CA VAL A 203 12.58 -10.40 -4.43
C VAL A 203 12.12 -11.41 -5.47
N SER A 204 11.64 -10.96 -6.63
CA SER A 204 11.22 -11.85 -7.73
C SER A 204 12.38 -12.69 -8.26
N ALA A 205 13.56 -12.10 -8.45
CA ALA A 205 14.75 -12.84 -8.86
C ALA A 205 15.18 -13.87 -7.81
N ALA A 206 15.14 -13.52 -6.52
CA ALA A 206 15.44 -14.45 -5.44
C ALA A 206 14.43 -15.60 -5.40
N LYS A 207 13.14 -15.32 -5.55
CA LYS A 207 12.07 -16.32 -5.60
C LYS A 207 12.32 -17.29 -6.77
N SER A 208 12.53 -16.80 -7.98
CA SER A 208 12.81 -17.64 -9.16
C SER A 208 14.06 -18.51 -8.98
N THR A 209 15.10 -18.00 -8.28
CA THR A 209 16.30 -18.77 -7.99
C THR A 209 16.00 -19.92 -7.03
N VAL A 210 15.22 -19.68 -5.99
CA VAL A 210 14.81 -20.71 -5.01
C VAL A 210 13.95 -21.78 -5.69
N GLU A 211 12.99 -21.38 -6.52
CA GLU A 211 12.13 -22.30 -7.27
C GLU A 211 12.94 -23.19 -8.23
N ALA A 212 13.95 -22.62 -8.92
CA ALA A 212 14.83 -23.37 -9.82
C ALA A 212 15.73 -24.39 -9.11
N THR A 213 15.96 -24.23 -7.82
CA THR A 213 16.77 -25.19 -7.02
C THR A 213 15.98 -26.34 -6.44
N GLU A 214 14.66 -26.42 -6.70
CA GLU A 214 13.71 -27.40 -6.15
C GLU A 214 13.74 -27.50 -4.60
N THR A 215 14.51 -26.64 -3.95
CA THR A 215 14.60 -26.56 -2.50
C THR A 215 13.49 -25.66 -1.99
N LYS A 216 12.57 -26.19 -1.18
CA LYS A 216 11.64 -25.36 -0.40
C LYS A 216 12.28 -25.09 0.97
N PRO A 217 13.12 -24.04 1.12
CA PRO A 217 13.77 -23.77 2.40
C PRO A 217 12.71 -23.35 3.40
N ASP A 218 12.59 -24.08 4.48
CA ASP A 218 11.75 -23.68 5.61
C ASP A 218 12.53 -22.65 6.44
N PHE A 219 12.36 -21.38 6.08
CA PHE A 219 13.05 -20.29 6.77
C PHE A 219 12.36 -19.98 8.09
N HIS A 220 13.13 -19.99 9.16
CA HIS A 220 12.68 -19.46 10.43
C HIS A 220 12.24 -17.99 10.27
N PRO A 221 11.12 -17.52 10.90
CA PRO A 221 10.58 -16.16 10.74
C PRO A 221 11.61 -15.03 10.90
N SER A 222 12.59 -15.19 11.80
CA SER A 222 13.68 -14.20 11.99
C SER A 222 14.58 -14.06 10.75
N VAL A 223 14.80 -15.15 10.00
CA VAL A 223 15.59 -15.13 8.75
C VAL A 223 14.83 -14.37 7.67
N ILE A 224 13.52 -14.56 7.58
CA ILE A 224 12.65 -13.83 6.63
C ILE A 224 12.70 -12.33 6.91
N VAL A 225 12.60 -11.93 8.18
CA VAL A 225 12.71 -10.52 8.60
C VAL A 225 14.09 -9.95 8.23
N LEU A 226 15.17 -10.67 8.52
CA LEU A 226 16.54 -10.26 8.18
C LEU A 226 16.72 -10.09 6.66
N LEU A 227 16.24 -11.05 5.86
CA LEU A 227 16.27 -10.97 4.40
C LEU A 227 15.49 -9.75 3.91
N GLY A 228 14.32 -9.44 4.49
CA GLY A 228 13.56 -8.23 4.19
C GLY A 228 14.39 -6.96 4.37
N PHE A 229 15.10 -6.81 5.49
CA PHE A 229 16.00 -5.68 5.70
C PHE A 229 17.16 -5.63 4.70
N ILE A 230 17.74 -6.77 4.35
CA ILE A 230 18.81 -6.85 3.34
C ILE A 230 18.30 -6.40 1.98
N PHE A 231 17.12 -6.86 1.54
CA PHE A 231 16.54 -6.45 0.25
C PHE A 231 16.22 -4.95 0.21
N VAL A 232 15.67 -4.38 1.29
CA VAL A 232 15.43 -2.94 1.40
C VAL A 232 16.73 -2.16 1.32
N ALA A 233 17.77 -2.55 2.07
CA ALA A 233 19.07 -1.89 2.04
C ALA A 233 19.72 -1.96 0.66
N ALA A 234 19.67 -3.13 0.00
CA ALA A 234 20.16 -3.32 -1.35
C ALA A 234 19.40 -2.43 -2.36
N ALA A 235 18.07 -2.37 -2.27
CA ALA A 235 17.25 -1.53 -3.14
C ALA A 235 17.58 -0.04 -2.99
N ILE A 236 17.78 0.44 -1.77
CA ILE A 236 18.21 1.82 -1.50
C ILE A 236 19.59 2.08 -2.11
N GLY A 237 20.55 1.18 -1.92
CA GLY A 237 21.91 1.30 -2.47
C GLY A 237 21.92 1.33 -4.00
N ILE A 238 21.20 0.42 -4.65
CA ILE A 238 21.07 0.35 -6.12
C ILE A 238 20.41 1.64 -6.64
N THR A 239 19.35 2.11 -6.00
CA THR A 239 18.68 3.36 -6.38
C THR A 239 19.62 4.56 -6.26
N GLY A 240 20.44 4.61 -5.22
CA GLY A 240 21.50 5.61 -5.06
C GLY A 240 22.51 5.59 -6.21
N GLY A 241 22.95 4.41 -6.61
CA GLY A 241 23.84 4.21 -7.76
C GLY A 241 23.23 4.69 -9.09
N ILE A 242 21.98 4.31 -9.37
CA ILE A 242 21.24 4.75 -10.57
C ILE A 242 21.16 6.28 -10.63
N LYS A 243 20.83 6.93 -9.51
CA LYS A 243 20.77 8.40 -9.43
C LYS A 243 22.11 9.05 -9.63
N ALA A 244 23.18 8.53 -9.04
CA ALA A 244 24.54 9.06 -9.23
C ALA A 244 24.98 9.00 -10.69
N ILE A 245 24.71 7.89 -11.39
CA ILE A 245 24.99 7.75 -12.83
C ILE A 245 24.16 8.74 -13.67
N SER A 246 22.88 8.88 -13.36
CA SER A 246 21.98 9.81 -14.05
C SER A 246 22.44 11.27 -13.92
N LEU A 247 22.89 11.67 -12.74
CA LEU A 247 23.41 13.02 -12.49
C LEU A 247 24.72 13.27 -13.25
N ARG A 248 25.64 12.31 -13.28
CA ARG A 248 26.87 12.41 -14.07
C ARG A 248 26.59 12.62 -15.56
N ARG A 249 25.64 11.88 -16.14
CA ARG A 249 25.25 12.03 -17.55
C ARG A 249 24.62 13.39 -17.87
N LYS A 250 23.93 14.02 -16.92
CA LYS A 250 23.35 15.38 -17.10
C LYS A 250 24.38 16.49 -16.94
N GLY A 251 25.43 16.28 -16.17
CA GLY A 251 26.52 17.25 -15.99
C GLY A 251 27.51 17.30 -17.15
N TYR A 252 27.46 16.36 -18.08
CA TYR A 252 28.27 16.33 -19.33
C TYR A 252 27.54 16.93 -20.53
N ARG A 253 26.38 17.55 -20.34
CA ARG A 253 25.66 18.33 -21.35
C ARG A 253 25.59 19.79 -20.92
#